data_16b6587c4addc5cf03db2a2ffea2e297
#
_entry.id   16b6587c4addc5cf03db2a2ffea2e297
#
_cell.length_a   1.000
_cell.length_b   1.000
_cell.length_c   1.000
_cell.angle_alpha   90.00
_cell.angle_beta   90.00
_cell.angle_gamma   90.00
#
_symmetry.space_group_name_H-M   'P 1'
#
loop_
_entity.id
_entity.type
_entity.pdbx_description
1 polymer ?
#
loop_
_entity_poly.entity_id
_entity_poly.type
_entity_poly.pdbx_seq_one_letter_code
_entity_poly.pdbx_strand_id
1 'polypeptide(L)'
;MHICFLSHEFPRVGGVHGGIGSFLANFTRSLIHRGHRVTVVGVGGSNYEDTVLDGVRVVNFPGSKTRLIAWWRNFNRINEFLIKLHREYPIDIVEGSELTLAFLNKKKGIKYLIRLHGGHHFFAEGENRKVNLWKAFQEKKSFSKADGFIAVSNFVKIHTEKYLNYHQKPIEVINYPIDLDKFYPSDPEKSIPFRLVFAGTVCEKKGIRQLMLAIPLISSDFPEIHLEVYGRDWRFSSGKSYIEFLKETMPKEALAKTTFHGPVSHDELPRFYEQAAVCIFPSHMETQGLVAPEAMAMEKPVIFSETGPGSETIIHGEDGWLCDPHSPESIARAVREAFKRKDEFEKIGKAARRKVISKFDTGMVTEKNLHFYKKVISGE
;
A
#
# COMPACT_ATOMS: atom_id res chain seq x y z
N MET A 1 13.36 -3.24 21.92
CA MET A 1 12.58 -1.96 21.88
C MET A 1 11.09 -2.27 22.01
N HIS A 2 10.32 -1.30 22.50
CA HIS A 2 8.87 -1.32 22.43
C HIS A 2 8.40 -0.31 21.38
N ILE A 3 7.79 -0.79 20.31
CA ILE A 3 7.35 0.02 19.17
C ILE A 3 5.81 0.05 19.18
N CYS A 4 5.24 1.24 19.20
CA CYS A 4 3.81 1.45 19.18
C CYS A 4 3.37 2.07 17.86
N PHE A 5 2.59 1.34 17.06
CA PHE A 5 2.01 1.83 15.81
C PHE A 5 0.64 2.44 16.02
N LEU A 6 0.40 3.60 15.42
CA LEU A 6 -0.89 4.27 15.44
C LEU A 6 -1.62 4.01 14.12
N SER A 7 -2.45 2.97 14.10
CA SER A 7 -3.24 2.58 12.92
C SER A 7 -4.52 1.86 13.30
N HIS A 8 -5.58 2.12 12.55
CA HIS A 8 -6.84 1.39 12.64
C HIS A 8 -6.95 0.24 11.61
N GLU A 9 -5.92 0.11 10.75
CA GLU A 9 -5.90 -0.84 9.62
C GLU A 9 -5.17 -2.16 9.96
N PHE A 10 -4.97 -2.50 11.23
CA PHE A 10 -4.35 -3.80 11.53
C PHE A 10 -5.28 -4.94 11.11
N PRO A 11 -4.76 -5.98 10.41
CA PRO A 11 -5.58 -7.07 9.92
C PRO A 11 -6.24 -7.85 11.05
N ARG A 12 -7.51 -8.18 10.85
CA ARG A 12 -8.27 -9.11 11.69
C ARG A 12 -8.40 -10.44 10.94
N VAL A 13 -8.55 -11.52 11.67
CA VAL A 13 -8.78 -12.84 11.08
C VAL A 13 -10.02 -12.77 10.16
N GLY A 14 -9.84 -13.10 8.88
CA GLY A 14 -10.90 -13.05 7.87
C GLY A 14 -11.30 -11.66 7.38
N GLY A 15 -10.60 -10.59 7.81
CA GLY A 15 -10.87 -9.21 7.38
C GLY A 15 -10.12 -8.83 6.09
N VAL A 16 -10.79 -8.03 5.25
CA VAL A 16 -10.14 -7.38 4.10
C VAL A 16 -9.52 -6.07 4.57
N HIS A 17 -8.23 -5.88 4.33
CA HIS A 17 -7.48 -4.69 4.72
C HIS A 17 -6.74 -4.08 3.53
N GLY A 18 -6.32 -2.81 3.67
CA GLY A 18 -5.55 -2.09 2.65
C GLY A 18 -4.04 -2.35 2.75
N GLY A 19 -3.26 -1.66 1.92
CA GLY A 19 -1.80 -1.80 1.90
C GLY A 19 -1.12 -1.51 3.23
N ILE A 20 -1.63 -0.56 4.04
CA ILE A 20 -1.11 -0.28 5.39
C ILE A 20 -1.32 -1.49 6.31
N GLY A 21 -2.47 -2.16 6.23
CA GLY A 21 -2.73 -3.37 7.00
C GLY A 21 -1.80 -4.52 6.62
N SER A 22 -1.60 -4.76 5.32
CA SER A 22 -0.65 -5.77 4.82
C SER A 22 0.78 -5.48 5.28
N PHE A 23 1.22 -4.21 5.18
CA PHE A 23 2.50 -3.76 5.71
C PHE A 23 2.65 -4.07 7.21
N LEU A 24 1.68 -3.62 8.02
CA LEU A 24 1.73 -3.81 9.46
C LEU A 24 1.77 -5.29 9.85
N ALA A 25 0.96 -6.14 9.21
CA ALA A 25 0.95 -7.58 9.50
C ALA A 25 2.32 -8.23 9.28
N ASN A 26 2.94 -7.96 8.13
CA ASN A 26 4.25 -8.52 7.80
C ASN A 26 5.35 -7.93 8.69
N PHE A 27 5.40 -6.61 8.81
CA PHE A 27 6.46 -5.92 9.55
C PHE A 27 6.42 -6.19 11.06
N THR A 28 5.23 -6.17 11.69
CA THR A 28 5.09 -6.41 13.12
C THR A 28 5.45 -7.85 13.49
N ARG A 29 5.08 -8.84 12.66
CA ARG A 29 5.50 -10.24 12.84
C ARG A 29 7.02 -10.35 12.83
N SER A 30 7.69 -9.70 11.89
CA SER A 30 9.16 -9.68 11.80
C SER A 30 9.82 -9.02 13.02
N LEU A 31 9.21 -7.97 13.59
CA LEU A 31 9.68 -7.34 14.83
C LEU A 31 9.53 -8.27 16.05
N ILE A 32 8.38 -8.96 16.18
CA ILE A 32 8.13 -9.93 17.25
C ILE A 32 9.16 -11.08 17.22
N HIS A 33 9.42 -11.65 16.02
CA HIS A 33 10.42 -12.72 15.86
C HIS A 33 11.83 -12.28 16.26
N ARG A 34 12.14 -10.98 16.23
CA ARG A 34 13.39 -10.39 16.69
C ARG A 34 13.38 -9.97 18.16
N GLY A 35 12.37 -10.38 18.92
CA GLY A 35 12.27 -10.12 20.35
C GLY A 35 11.86 -8.68 20.72
N HIS A 36 11.28 -7.92 19.77
CA HIS A 36 10.75 -6.60 20.05
C HIS A 36 9.29 -6.69 20.55
N ARG A 37 8.92 -5.81 21.47
CA ARG A 37 7.52 -5.64 21.87
C ARG A 37 6.82 -4.73 20.88
N VAL A 38 5.63 -5.14 20.42
CA VAL A 38 4.84 -4.38 19.47
C VAL A 38 3.42 -4.18 20.00
N THR A 39 2.96 -2.93 19.94
CA THR A 39 1.57 -2.56 20.22
C THR A 39 1.02 -1.79 19.02
N VAL A 40 -0.18 -2.12 18.55
CA VAL A 40 -0.90 -1.37 17.54
C VAL A 40 -2.13 -0.74 18.17
N VAL A 41 -2.27 0.57 18.03
CA VAL A 41 -3.39 1.33 18.63
C VAL A 41 -4.16 2.05 17.53
N GLY A 42 -5.45 1.80 17.45
CA GLY A 42 -6.34 2.43 16.49
C GLY A 42 -7.59 3.03 17.13
N VAL A 43 -8.28 3.84 16.34
CA VAL A 43 -9.63 4.34 16.65
C VAL A 43 -10.50 4.05 15.44
N GLY A 44 -11.52 3.22 15.63
CA GLY A 44 -12.45 2.84 14.56
C GLY A 44 -13.36 1.70 15.05
N GLY A 45 -14.40 1.40 14.25
CA GLY A 45 -15.37 0.37 14.65
C GLY A 45 -16.35 0.81 15.74
N SER A 46 -17.12 -0.13 16.27
CA SER A 46 -18.21 0.11 17.24
C SER A 46 -17.82 -0.17 18.69
N ASN A 47 -16.86 -1.06 18.93
CA ASN A 47 -16.52 -1.58 20.25
C ASN A 47 -15.05 -1.34 20.60
N TYR A 48 -14.76 -1.36 21.92
CA TYR A 48 -13.39 -1.45 22.42
C TYR A 48 -12.88 -2.88 22.24
N GLU A 49 -11.65 -3.01 21.78
CA GLU A 49 -10.96 -4.29 21.64
C GLU A 49 -9.54 -4.15 22.18
N ASP A 50 -9.07 -5.15 22.92
CA ASP A 50 -7.69 -5.29 23.41
C ASP A 50 -7.34 -6.77 23.33
N THR A 51 -6.61 -7.15 22.30
CA THR A 51 -6.32 -8.54 21.93
C THR A 51 -4.85 -8.72 21.62
N VAL A 52 -4.38 -9.95 21.61
CA VAL A 52 -3.04 -10.30 21.13
C VAL A 52 -3.19 -11.18 19.90
N LEU A 53 -2.64 -10.73 18.78
CA LEU A 53 -2.63 -11.45 17.50
C LEU A 53 -1.16 -11.64 17.07
N ASP A 54 -0.73 -12.86 16.88
CA ASP A 54 0.65 -13.23 16.51
C ASP A 54 1.73 -12.54 17.39
N GLY A 55 1.47 -12.41 18.69
CA GLY A 55 2.37 -11.72 19.64
C GLY A 55 2.25 -10.19 19.66
N VAL A 56 1.48 -9.59 18.76
CA VAL A 56 1.20 -8.16 18.70
C VAL A 56 -0.01 -7.81 19.54
N ARG A 57 0.13 -6.87 20.51
CA ARG A 57 -1.02 -6.34 21.22
C ARG A 57 -1.76 -5.34 20.32
N VAL A 58 -3.01 -5.61 20.04
CA VAL A 58 -3.88 -4.78 19.19
C VAL A 58 -4.98 -4.16 20.02
N VAL A 59 -4.98 -2.83 20.10
CA VAL A 59 -5.97 -2.07 20.87
C VAL A 59 -6.76 -1.18 19.91
N ASN A 60 -8.06 -1.33 19.90
CA ASN A 60 -8.93 -0.52 19.07
C ASN A 60 -10.01 0.16 19.90
N PHE A 61 -10.07 1.48 19.85
CA PHE A 61 -11.08 2.28 20.52
C PHE A 61 -12.27 2.51 19.60
N PRO A 62 -13.51 2.49 20.13
CA PRO A 62 -14.67 2.86 19.32
C PRO A 62 -14.59 4.32 18.89
N GLY A 63 -14.95 4.56 17.63
CA GLY A 63 -15.03 5.92 17.09
C GLY A 63 -16.06 6.77 17.86
N SER A 64 -15.75 8.05 18.11
CA SER A 64 -16.70 8.95 18.75
C SER A 64 -17.88 9.23 17.82
N LYS A 65 -19.12 9.05 18.32
CA LYS A 65 -20.37 9.34 17.60
C LYS A 65 -20.65 10.83 17.47
N THR A 66 -20.05 11.67 18.32
CA THR A 66 -20.28 13.13 18.37
C THR A 66 -19.37 13.85 17.39
N ARG A 67 -19.85 14.16 16.17
CA ARG A 67 -19.05 14.70 15.07
C ARG A 67 -18.15 15.90 15.44
N LEU A 68 -18.69 16.89 16.17
CA LEU A 68 -18.00 18.15 16.47
C LEU A 68 -16.73 17.96 17.34
N ILE A 69 -16.74 16.98 18.28
CA ILE A 69 -15.66 16.74 19.23
C ILE A 69 -15.00 15.36 19.05
N ALA A 70 -15.37 14.64 17.97
CA ALA A 70 -14.87 13.29 17.71
C ALA A 70 -13.34 13.25 17.66
N TRP A 71 -12.72 14.19 16.94
CA TRP A 71 -11.27 14.27 16.81
C TRP A 71 -10.60 14.46 18.18
N TRP A 72 -11.11 15.37 19.03
CA TRP A 72 -10.55 15.65 20.35
C TRP A 72 -10.67 14.41 21.27
N ARG A 73 -11.85 13.79 21.32
CA ARG A 73 -12.06 12.56 22.13
C ARG A 73 -11.18 11.41 21.69
N ASN A 74 -11.03 11.23 20.38
CA ASN A 74 -10.20 10.15 19.83
C ASN A 74 -8.71 10.36 20.18
N PHE A 75 -8.19 11.58 20.02
CA PHE A 75 -6.81 11.88 20.41
C PHE A 75 -6.59 11.79 21.92
N ASN A 76 -7.53 12.23 22.73
CA ASN A 76 -7.42 12.09 24.20
C ASN A 76 -7.34 10.62 24.64
N ARG A 77 -8.18 9.76 24.08
CA ARG A 77 -8.10 8.30 24.36
C ARG A 77 -6.74 7.71 24.01
N ILE A 78 -6.19 8.06 22.85
CA ILE A 78 -4.85 7.62 22.46
C ILE A 78 -3.81 8.17 23.43
N ASN A 79 -3.87 9.47 23.79
CA ASN A 79 -2.94 10.09 24.75
C ASN A 79 -2.96 9.40 26.11
N GLU A 80 -4.14 9.17 26.67
CA GLU A 80 -4.33 8.49 27.97
C GLU A 80 -3.79 7.05 27.90
N PHE A 81 -4.10 6.33 26.84
CA PHE A 81 -3.61 4.98 26.62
C PHE A 81 -2.10 4.91 26.52
N LEU A 82 -1.47 5.79 25.72
CA LEU A 82 -0.01 5.84 25.57
C LEU A 82 0.68 6.16 26.90
N ILE A 83 0.11 7.04 27.73
CA ILE A 83 0.62 7.35 29.07
C ILE A 83 0.57 6.10 29.96
N LYS A 84 -0.57 5.41 29.99
CA LYS A 84 -0.73 4.17 30.78
C LYS A 84 0.23 3.10 30.29
N LEU A 85 0.26 2.85 29.00
CA LEU A 85 1.12 1.85 28.39
C LEU A 85 2.60 2.12 28.65
N HIS A 86 3.05 3.38 28.53
CA HIS A 86 4.45 3.75 28.75
C HIS A 86 4.88 3.59 30.23
N ARG A 87 3.97 3.75 31.18
CA ARG A 87 4.23 3.51 32.61
C ARG A 87 4.36 2.01 32.91
N GLU A 88 3.55 1.20 32.27
CA GLU A 88 3.55 -0.27 32.43
C GLU A 88 4.73 -0.91 31.70
N TYR A 89 4.92 -0.49 30.44
CA TYR A 89 5.95 -0.99 29.52
C TYR A 89 6.52 0.20 28.76
N PRO A 90 7.72 0.67 29.09
CA PRO A 90 8.32 1.83 28.42
C PRO A 90 8.31 1.70 26.90
N ILE A 91 7.75 2.71 26.24
CA ILE A 91 7.68 2.81 24.78
C ILE A 91 8.92 3.57 24.32
N ASP A 92 9.64 3.04 23.33
CA ASP A 92 10.77 3.71 22.70
C ASP A 92 10.33 4.54 21.48
N ILE A 93 9.46 3.95 20.64
CA ILE A 93 8.99 4.55 19.38
C ILE A 93 7.45 4.57 19.35
N VAL A 94 6.89 5.70 18.95
CA VAL A 94 5.52 5.82 18.46
C VAL A 94 5.58 6.18 16.98
N GLU A 95 5.09 5.31 16.13
CA GLU A 95 5.04 5.52 14.68
C GLU A 95 3.61 5.65 14.18
N GLY A 96 3.36 6.61 13.31
CA GLY A 96 2.04 6.78 12.70
C GLY A 96 2.10 7.39 11.31
N SER A 97 0.94 7.59 10.70
CA SER A 97 0.81 8.25 9.40
C SER A 97 0.84 9.78 9.54
N GLU A 98 0.77 10.47 8.42
CA GLU A 98 0.95 11.92 8.29
C GLU A 98 0.07 12.77 9.21
N LEU A 99 -1.13 12.30 9.55
CA LEU A 99 -2.11 13.04 10.37
C LEU A 99 -2.07 12.68 11.86
N THR A 100 -1.44 11.55 12.21
CA THR A 100 -1.67 10.90 13.51
C THR A 100 -1.03 11.59 14.70
N LEU A 101 0.04 12.35 14.50
CA LEU A 101 0.73 13.03 15.62
C LEU A 101 0.14 14.41 15.95
N ALA A 102 -0.78 14.94 15.15
CA ALA A 102 -1.25 16.34 15.21
C ALA A 102 -1.66 16.80 16.62
N PHE A 103 -2.37 15.97 17.37
CA PHE A 103 -2.88 16.31 18.70
C PHE A 103 -2.39 15.33 19.79
N LEU A 104 -1.32 14.59 19.50
CA LEU A 104 -0.67 13.79 20.53
C LEU A 104 0.15 14.68 21.48
N ASN A 105 0.17 14.31 22.74
CA ASN A 105 1.01 14.92 23.77
C ASN A 105 2.33 14.17 23.82
N LYS A 106 3.41 14.78 23.29
CA LYS A 106 4.75 14.17 23.35
C LYS A 106 5.17 13.93 24.78
N LYS A 107 5.76 12.76 25.04
CA LYS A 107 6.32 12.37 26.34
C LYS A 107 7.83 12.25 26.22
N LYS A 108 8.53 12.69 27.29
CA LYS A 108 9.98 12.55 27.41
C LYS A 108 10.33 11.06 27.36
N GLY A 109 11.37 10.72 26.63
CA GLY A 109 11.82 9.31 26.46
C GLY A 109 11.18 8.56 25.30
N ILE A 110 10.11 9.09 24.70
CA ILE A 110 9.48 8.49 23.52
C ILE A 110 9.88 9.30 22.27
N LYS A 111 10.28 8.62 21.21
CA LYS A 111 10.48 9.25 19.89
C LYS A 111 9.26 9.01 19.00
N TYR A 112 8.87 10.03 18.25
CA TYR A 112 7.67 10.06 17.43
C TYR A 112 8.04 10.11 15.95
N LEU A 113 7.65 9.11 15.18
CA LEU A 113 7.96 8.98 13.77
C LEU A 113 6.71 9.08 12.90
N ILE A 114 6.88 9.64 11.72
CA ILE A 114 5.86 9.61 10.67
C ILE A 114 6.37 8.72 9.55
N ARG A 115 5.58 7.70 9.20
CA ARG A 115 5.76 6.97 7.95
C ARG A 115 4.83 7.57 6.89
N LEU A 116 5.40 7.88 5.73
CA LEU A 116 4.67 8.50 4.63
C LEU A 116 3.91 7.43 3.84
N HIS A 117 2.64 7.27 4.16
CA HIS A 117 1.71 6.35 3.48
C HIS A 117 0.91 7.03 2.36
N GLY A 118 1.19 8.30 2.08
CA GLY A 118 0.39 9.17 1.25
C GLY A 118 -0.62 9.96 2.09
N GLY A 119 -0.26 11.18 2.42
CA GLY A 119 -1.07 12.06 3.24
C GLY A 119 -2.17 12.76 2.47
N HIS A 120 -2.81 13.72 3.12
CA HIS A 120 -3.94 14.44 2.54
C HIS A 120 -3.55 15.27 1.29
N HIS A 121 -2.39 15.95 1.33
CA HIS A 121 -1.90 16.70 0.18
C HIS A 121 -1.57 15.77 -0.98
N PHE A 122 -0.89 14.65 -0.69
CA PHE A 122 -0.53 13.65 -1.67
C PHE A 122 -1.74 13.16 -2.47
N PHE A 123 -2.77 12.66 -1.77
CA PHE A 123 -3.98 12.17 -2.45
C PHE A 123 -4.86 13.27 -3.03
N ALA A 124 -4.84 14.50 -2.47
CA ALA A 124 -5.58 15.60 -3.04
C ALA A 124 -5.07 15.98 -4.43
N GLU A 125 -3.74 16.01 -4.62
CA GLU A 125 -3.14 16.25 -5.94
C GLU A 125 -3.45 15.10 -6.91
N GLY A 126 -3.20 13.85 -6.51
CA GLY A 126 -3.42 12.70 -7.39
C GLY A 126 -4.88 12.47 -7.78
N GLU A 127 -5.83 12.93 -6.97
CA GLU A 127 -7.26 12.87 -7.25
C GLU A 127 -7.78 14.20 -7.86
N ASN A 128 -6.89 15.16 -8.16
CA ASN A 128 -7.23 16.48 -8.68
C ASN A 128 -8.36 17.18 -7.88
N ARG A 129 -8.32 17.07 -6.57
CA ARG A 129 -9.32 17.64 -5.66
C ARG A 129 -8.74 18.75 -4.77
N LYS A 130 -9.59 19.65 -4.33
CA LYS A 130 -9.19 20.73 -3.41
C LYS A 130 -8.70 20.16 -2.08
N VAL A 131 -7.63 20.76 -1.58
CA VAL A 131 -7.06 20.45 -0.26
C VAL A 131 -8.03 20.92 0.83
N ASN A 132 -8.38 20.04 1.75
CA ASN A 132 -9.16 20.39 2.93
C ASN A 132 -8.25 21.08 3.95
N LEU A 133 -8.52 22.34 4.27
CA LEU A 133 -7.67 23.17 5.12
C LEU A 133 -7.46 22.62 6.52
N TRP A 134 -8.48 21.95 7.10
CA TRP A 134 -8.37 21.32 8.41
C TRP A 134 -7.40 20.14 8.40
N LYS A 135 -7.49 19.28 7.38
CA LYS A 135 -6.55 18.16 7.22
C LYS A 135 -5.14 18.65 6.91
N ALA A 136 -5.01 19.68 6.10
CA ALA A 136 -3.71 20.32 5.82
C ALA A 136 -3.07 20.89 7.09
N PHE A 137 -3.86 21.55 7.94
CA PHE A 137 -3.39 22.02 9.25
C PHE A 137 -2.96 20.83 10.15
N GLN A 138 -3.74 19.75 10.18
CA GLN A 138 -3.38 18.56 10.94
C GLN A 138 -2.05 17.94 10.46
N GLU A 139 -1.84 17.82 9.14
CA GLU A 139 -0.55 17.35 8.60
C GLU A 139 0.61 18.24 9.03
N LYS A 140 0.52 19.54 8.83
CA LYS A 140 1.58 20.48 9.24
C LYS A 140 1.90 20.37 10.74
N LYS A 141 0.85 20.28 11.56
CA LYS A 141 1.01 20.12 13.02
C LYS A 141 1.60 18.77 13.40
N SER A 142 1.25 17.71 12.68
CA SER A 142 1.82 16.37 12.86
C SER A 142 3.32 16.37 12.53
N PHE A 143 3.70 16.93 11.38
CA PHE A 143 5.09 17.04 10.94
C PHE A 143 5.97 17.84 11.91
N SER A 144 5.46 18.92 12.48
CA SER A 144 6.22 19.72 13.47
C SER A 144 6.53 18.92 14.75
N LYS A 145 5.74 17.88 15.06
CA LYS A 145 5.92 17.03 16.25
C LYS A 145 6.81 15.81 16.00
N ALA A 146 7.01 15.41 14.77
CA ALA A 146 7.85 14.25 14.45
C ALA A 146 9.29 14.45 14.89
N ASP A 147 9.96 13.39 15.30
CA ASP A 147 11.40 13.33 15.56
C ASP A 147 12.17 12.74 14.37
N GLY A 148 11.46 12.11 13.42
CA GLY A 148 12.01 11.59 12.18
C GLY A 148 10.90 11.09 11.24
N PHE A 149 11.28 10.78 10.01
CA PHE A 149 10.37 10.39 8.94
C PHE A 149 10.88 9.14 8.21
N ILE A 150 9.96 8.29 7.79
CA ILE A 150 10.25 7.16 6.91
C ILE A 150 9.41 7.35 5.65
N ALA A 151 10.05 7.47 4.50
CA ALA A 151 9.39 7.49 3.22
C ALA A 151 9.40 6.08 2.59
N VAL A 152 8.29 5.62 2.04
CA VAL A 152 8.19 4.28 1.46
C VAL A 152 8.72 4.21 0.02
N SER A 153 9.01 5.36 -0.60
CA SER A 153 9.67 5.51 -1.89
C SER A 153 10.31 6.90 -1.99
N ASN A 154 11.27 7.09 -2.91
CA ASN A 154 11.80 8.43 -3.21
C ASN A 154 10.70 9.33 -3.76
N PHE A 155 9.80 8.78 -4.57
CA PHE A 155 8.68 9.53 -5.10
C PHE A 155 7.85 10.18 -3.98
N VAL A 156 7.39 9.40 -2.99
CA VAL A 156 6.56 9.96 -1.91
C VAL A 156 7.33 10.96 -1.05
N LYS A 157 8.65 10.75 -0.85
CA LYS A 157 9.52 11.71 -0.15
C LYS A 157 9.54 13.06 -0.86
N ILE A 158 9.91 13.07 -2.15
CA ILE A 158 10.03 14.28 -2.97
C ILE A 158 8.67 14.96 -3.13
N HIS A 159 7.61 14.17 -3.37
CA HIS A 159 6.27 14.70 -3.53
C HIS A 159 5.76 15.38 -2.25
N THR A 160 5.96 14.75 -1.08
CA THR A 160 5.54 15.30 0.20
C THR A 160 6.27 16.61 0.53
N GLU A 161 7.57 16.71 0.17
CA GLU A 161 8.40 17.90 0.42
C GLU A 161 7.87 19.17 -0.27
N LYS A 162 7.12 19.03 -1.36
CA LYS A 162 6.44 20.17 -2.03
C LYS A 162 5.45 20.89 -1.11
N TYR A 163 4.85 20.19 -0.16
CA TYR A 163 3.75 20.69 0.69
C TYR A 163 4.08 20.78 2.17
N LEU A 164 4.98 19.91 2.66
CA LEU A 164 5.26 19.70 4.08
C LEU A 164 6.76 19.71 4.34
N ASN A 165 7.17 20.46 5.36
CA ASN A 165 8.56 20.59 5.73
C ASN A 165 8.97 19.50 6.72
N TYR A 166 10.09 18.83 6.47
CA TYR A 166 10.67 17.83 7.39
C TYR A 166 11.42 18.45 8.57
N HIS A 167 11.54 19.79 8.63
CA HIS A 167 12.17 20.53 9.72
C HIS A 167 13.59 20.06 10.06
N GLN A 168 14.38 19.70 9.04
CA GLN A 168 15.77 19.19 9.17
C GLN A 168 15.87 17.93 10.07
N LYS A 169 14.75 17.22 10.28
CA LYS A 169 14.73 15.96 11.01
C LYS A 169 15.24 14.80 10.14
N PRO A 170 15.77 13.75 10.76
CA PRO A 170 16.16 12.56 10.01
C PRO A 170 15.00 12.03 9.15
N ILE A 171 15.30 11.76 7.87
CA ILE A 171 14.38 11.10 6.94
C ILE A 171 15.12 10.04 6.16
N GLU A 172 14.54 8.85 6.08
CA GLU A 172 15.11 7.73 5.33
C GLU A 172 14.06 7.10 4.41
N VAL A 173 14.52 6.60 3.25
CA VAL A 173 13.64 5.87 2.33
C VAL A 173 13.76 4.38 2.65
N ILE A 174 12.71 3.83 3.24
CA ILE A 174 12.61 2.43 3.61
C ILE A 174 11.30 1.87 3.06
N ASN A 175 11.41 1.02 2.05
CA ASN A 175 10.26 0.42 1.39
C ASN A 175 9.43 -0.46 2.33
N TYR A 176 8.18 -0.76 1.95
CA TYR A 176 7.41 -1.83 2.58
C TYR A 176 8.03 -3.19 2.27
N PRO A 177 8.06 -4.10 3.24
CA PRO A 177 8.54 -5.44 3.02
C PRO A 177 7.54 -6.28 2.22
N ILE A 178 8.07 -7.23 1.45
CA ILE A 178 7.31 -8.27 0.77
C ILE A 178 7.59 -9.61 1.45
N ASP A 179 6.53 -10.34 1.77
CA ASP A 179 6.58 -11.67 2.35
C ASP A 179 6.93 -12.70 1.25
N LEU A 180 8.21 -13.05 1.17
CA LEU A 180 8.73 -13.94 0.13
C LEU A 180 8.35 -15.41 0.35
N ASP A 181 7.93 -15.78 1.57
CA ASP A 181 7.42 -17.11 1.88
C ASP A 181 5.98 -17.26 1.39
N LYS A 182 5.22 -16.18 1.40
CA LYS A 182 3.87 -16.11 0.86
C LYS A 182 3.85 -15.95 -0.65
N PHE A 183 4.66 -15.04 -1.19
CA PHE A 183 4.80 -14.76 -2.60
C PHE A 183 6.05 -15.48 -3.15
N TYR A 184 5.97 -16.81 -3.22
CA TYR A 184 7.01 -17.70 -3.75
C TYR A 184 6.92 -17.83 -5.28
N PRO A 185 7.96 -18.32 -5.96
CA PRO A 185 7.95 -18.51 -7.41
C PRO A 185 6.75 -19.34 -7.87
N SER A 186 6.02 -18.82 -8.84
CA SER A 186 4.85 -19.52 -9.41
C SER A 186 5.28 -20.66 -10.32
N ASP A 187 4.42 -21.67 -10.41
CA ASP A 187 4.55 -22.72 -11.41
C ASP A 187 4.13 -22.18 -12.79
N PRO A 188 5.04 -22.13 -13.78
CA PRO A 188 4.72 -21.62 -15.12
C PRO A 188 3.60 -22.40 -15.81
N GLU A 189 3.44 -23.71 -15.52
CA GLU A 189 2.40 -24.57 -16.14
C GLU A 189 0.99 -24.21 -15.71
N LYS A 190 0.84 -23.50 -14.58
CA LYS A 190 -0.44 -23.01 -14.09
C LYS A 190 -0.86 -21.69 -14.71
N SER A 191 0.02 -21.06 -15.46
CA SER A 191 -0.27 -19.80 -16.15
C SER A 191 -1.27 -20.06 -17.30
N ILE A 192 -2.37 -19.31 -17.29
CA ILE A 192 -3.39 -19.40 -18.33
C ILE A 192 -3.04 -18.37 -19.42
N PRO A 193 -2.84 -18.83 -20.67
CA PRO A 193 -2.49 -17.95 -21.78
C PRO A 193 -3.44 -16.75 -21.90
N PHE A 194 -2.91 -15.57 -22.23
CA PHE A 194 -3.65 -14.32 -22.42
C PHE A 194 -4.49 -13.84 -21.24
N ARG A 195 -4.35 -14.46 -20.04
CA ARG A 195 -5.02 -13.98 -18.82
C ARG A 195 -4.26 -12.79 -18.23
N LEU A 196 -4.89 -11.63 -18.21
CA LEU A 196 -4.46 -10.47 -17.44
C LEU A 196 -5.07 -10.52 -16.04
N VAL A 197 -4.27 -10.25 -15.01
CA VAL A 197 -4.76 -10.18 -13.63
C VAL A 197 -4.51 -8.78 -13.07
N PHE A 198 -5.59 -8.16 -12.59
CA PHE A 198 -5.57 -6.93 -11.82
C PHE A 198 -5.98 -7.23 -10.37
N ALA A 199 -5.23 -6.72 -9.39
CA ALA A 199 -5.56 -6.79 -7.97
C ALA A 199 -5.52 -5.40 -7.34
N GLY A 200 -6.60 -5.05 -6.62
CA GLY A 200 -6.72 -3.76 -5.94
C GLY A 200 -8.15 -3.26 -5.85
N THR A 201 -8.36 -2.19 -5.09
CA THR A 201 -9.68 -1.55 -5.03
C THR A 201 -10.12 -1.12 -6.44
N VAL A 202 -11.32 -1.51 -6.85
CA VAL A 202 -11.90 -1.14 -8.15
C VAL A 202 -12.36 0.31 -8.08
N CYS A 203 -11.48 1.23 -8.51
CA CYS A 203 -11.73 2.68 -8.48
C CYS A 203 -10.87 3.41 -9.51
N GLU A 204 -11.21 4.66 -9.82
CA GLU A 204 -10.51 5.48 -10.82
C GLU A 204 -9.01 5.58 -10.57
N LYS A 205 -8.58 5.87 -9.36
CA LYS A 205 -7.16 6.04 -9.03
C LYS A 205 -6.29 4.79 -9.24
N LYS A 206 -6.91 3.61 -9.39
CA LYS A 206 -6.21 2.36 -9.69
C LYS A 206 -6.15 2.06 -11.19
N GLY A 207 -6.65 2.96 -12.03
CA GLY A 207 -6.55 2.90 -13.48
C GLY A 207 -7.37 1.79 -14.14
N ILE A 208 -8.29 1.16 -13.41
CA ILE A 208 -9.10 0.05 -13.95
C ILE A 208 -9.95 0.48 -15.13
N ARG A 209 -10.45 1.73 -15.15
CA ARG A 209 -11.23 2.24 -16.29
C ARG A 209 -10.37 2.36 -17.54
N GLN A 210 -9.16 2.90 -17.44
CA GLN A 210 -8.23 3.02 -18.56
C GLN A 210 -7.76 1.64 -19.04
N LEU A 211 -7.55 0.70 -18.11
CA LEU A 211 -7.25 -0.69 -18.45
C LEU A 211 -8.40 -1.34 -19.24
N MET A 212 -9.64 -1.17 -18.82
CA MET A 212 -10.79 -1.67 -19.56
C MET A 212 -10.94 -1.03 -20.95
N LEU A 213 -10.65 0.28 -21.07
CA LEU A 213 -10.64 0.96 -22.37
C LEU A 213 -9.51 0.45 -23.30
N ALA A 214 -8.42 -0.08 -22.73
CA ALA A 214 -7.34 -0.68 -23.49
C ALA A 214 -7.71 -2.08 -24.05
N ILE A 215 -8.65 -2.80 -23.44
CA ILE A 215 -9.00 -4.18 -23.85
C ILE A 215 -9.42 -4.30 -25.33
N PRO A 216 -10.30 -3.45 -25.89
CA PRO A 216 -10.60 -3.51 -27.32
C PRO A 216 -9.38 -3.28 -28.22
N LEU A 217 -8.44 -2.42 -27.79
CA LEU A 217 -7.21 -2.18 -28.52
C LEU A 217 -6.27 -3.39 -28.51
N ILE A 218 -6.26 -4.15 -27.40
CA ILE A 218 -5.44 -5.34 -27.24
C ILE A 218 -6.08 -6.54 -27.97
N SER A 219 -7.38 -6.69 -27.92
CA SER A 219 -8.10 -7.83 -28.47
C SER A 219 -8.03 -7.89 -30.01
N SER A 220 -7.71 -6.79 -30.68
CA SER A 220 -7.44 -6.78 -32.12
C SER A 220 -6.25 -7.66 -32.49
N ASP A 221 -5.23 -7.75 -31.63
CA ASP A 221 -4.02 -8.55 -31.85
C ASP A 221 -4.09 -9.88 -31.08
N PHE A 222 -4.79 -9.91 -29.95
CA PHE A 222 -4.93 -11.06 -29.06
C PHE A 222 -6.40 -11.31 -28.73
N PRO A 223 -7.19 -11.96 -29.64
CA PRO A 223 -8.63 -12.18 -29.45
C PRO A 223 -9.00 -12.94 -28.17
N GLU A 224 -8.08 -13.74 -27.65
CA GLU A 224 -8.29 -14.56 -26.43
C GLU A 224 -8.01 -13.80 -25.13
N ILE A 225 -7.61 -12.53 -25.21
CA ILE A 225 -7.30 -11.73 -24.02
C ILE A 225 -8.49 -11.68 -23.05
N HIS A 226 -8.22 -11.90 -21.78
CA HIS A 226 -9.23 -11.79 -20.73
C HIS A 226 -8.67 -11.14 -19.49
N LEU A 227 -9.42 -10.20 -18.90
CA LEU A 227 -9.06 -9.46 -17.70
C LEU A 227 -9.81 -9.98 -16.48
N GLU A 228 -9.08 -10.50 -15.50
CA GLU A 228 -9.59 -10.92 -14.20
C GLU A 228 -9.32 -9.83 -13.17
N VAL A 229 -10.38 -9.34 -12.53
CA VAL A 229 -10.32 -8.20 -11.59
C VAL A 229 -10.67 -8.67 -10.19
N TYR A 230 -9.66 -8.61 -9.29
CA TYR A 230 -9.79 -8.98 -7.88
C TYR A 230 -9.69 -7.74 -7.01
N GLY A 231 -10.73 -7.45 -6.24
CA GLY A 231 -10.72 -6.33 -5.30
C GLY A 231 -12.10 -5.83 -4.91
N ARG A 232 -12.09 -5.06 -3.83
CA ARG A 232 -13.33 -4.47 -3.34
C ARG A 232 -13.83 -3.38 -4.28
N ASP A 233 -15.13 -3.30 -4.43
CA ASP A 233 -15.82 -2.21 -5.11
C ASP A 233 -15.73 -0.91 -4.30
N TRP A 234 -15.30 0.17 -4.94
CA TRP A 234 -15.35 1.50 -4.36
C TRP A 234 -16.73 2.13 -4.62
N ARG A 235 -17.20 2.97 -3.70
CA ARG A 235 -18.48 3.67 -3.84
C ARG A 235 -18.28 5.17 -3.88
N PHE A 236 -19.03 5.81 -4.79
CA PHE A 236 -19.14 7.27 -4.84
C PHE A 236 -19.80 7.81 -3.57
N SER A 237 -19.69 9.12 -3.34
CA SER A 237 -20.38 9.78 -2.22
C SER A 237 -21.91 9.64 -2.28
N SER A 238 -22.46 9.41 -3.47
CA SER A 238 -23.86 9.06 -3.70
C SER A 238 -24.26 7.66 -3.26
N GLY A 239 -23.27 6.80 -2.90
CA GLY A 239 -23.47 5.37 -2.61
C GLY A 239 -23.44 4.47 -3.85
N LYS A 240 -23.42 5.02 -5.09
CA LYS A 240 -23.33 4.24 -6.33
C LYS A 240 -22.02 3.43 -6.39
N SER A 241 -22.10 2.19 -6.82
CA SER A 241 -20.99 1.29 -7.07
C SER A 241 -20.13 1.78 -8.25
N TYR A 242 -18.79 1.69 -8.11
CA TYR A 242 -17.87 1.99 -9.22
C TYR A 242 -17.90 0.89 -10.29
N ILE A 243 -18.14 -0.36 -9.90
CA ILE A 243 -18.33 -1.48 -10.84
C ILE A 243 -19.62 -1.27 -11.67
N GLU A 244 -20.71 -0.82 -11.05
CA GLU A 244 -21.95 -0.47 -11.79
C GLU A 244 -21.69 0.67 -12.78
N PHE A 245 -20.98 1.70 -12.36
CA PHE A 245 -20.55 2.78 -13.25
C PHE A 245 -19.73 2.26 -14.43
N LEU A 246 -18.77 1.36 -14.21
CA LEU A 246 -18.02 0.74 -15.30
C LEU A 246 -18.91 -0.08 -16.23
N LYS A 247 -19.84 -0.88 -15.70
CA LYS A 247 -20.78 -1.66 -16.51
C LYS A 247 -21.69 -0.80 -17.40
N GLU A 248 -21.99 0.41 -16.96
CA GLU A 248 -22.83 1.35 -17.74
C GLU A 248 -22.04 2.13 -18.80
N THR A 249 -20.74 2.35 -18.58
CA THR A 249 -19.93 3.31 -19.37
C THR A 249 -18.87 2.68 -20.25
N MET A 250 -18.48 1.43 -19.99
CA MET A 250 -17.43 0.77 -20.77
C MET A 250 -17.96 0.15 -22.06
N PRO A 251 -17.09 0.02 -23.09
CA PRO A 251 -17.44 -0.67 -24.33
C PRO A 251 -17.91 -2.11 -24.05
N LYS A 252 -18.91 -2.57 -24.83
CA LYS A 252 -19.44 -3.96 -24.70
C LYS A 252 -18.35 -5.01 -24.82
N GLU A 253 -17.39 -4.82 -25.70
CA GLU A 253 -16.26 -5.73 -25.89
C GLU A 253 -15.37 -5.79 -24.63
N ALA A 254 -15.06 -4.66 -24.01
CA ALA A 254 -14.30 -4.61 -22.76
C ALA A 254 -15.04 -5.36 -21.63
N LEU A 255 -16.36 -5.16 -21.55
CA LEU A 255 -17.21 -5.87 -20.56
C LEU A 255 -17.24 -7.38 -20.80
N ALA A 256 -17.36 -7.82 -22.05
CA ALA A 256 -17.38 -9.25 -22.40
C ALA A 256 -16.06 -9.97 -22.07
N LYS A 257 -14.94 -9.22 -22.04
CA LYS A 257 -13.59 -9.72 -21.75
C LYS A 257 -13.09 -9.41 -20.35
N THR A 258 -13.97 -8.96 -19.44
CA THR A 258 -13.60 -8.61 -18.06
C THR A 258 -14.49 -9.32 -17.07
N THR A 259 -13.89 -10.01 -16.10
CA THR A 259 -14.59 -10.65 -14.97
C THR A 259 -14.24 -9.95 -13.66
N PHE A 260 -15.26 -9.52 -12.91
CA PHE A 260 -15.11 -8.95 -11.57
C PHE A 260 -15.40 -10.01 -10.51
N HIS A 261 -14.40 -10.36 -9.70
CA HIS A 261 -14.52 -11.40 -8.66
C HIS A 261 -14.89 -10.86 -7.28
N GLY A 262 -14.79 -9.54 -7.10
CA GLY A 262 -14.98 -8.93 -5.79
C GLY A 262 -13.75 -9.02 -4.89
N PRO A 263 -13.89 -8.74 -3.58
CA PRO A 263 -12.79 -8.77 -2.65
C PRO A 263 -12.32 -10.19 -2.37
N VAL A 264 -10.99 -10.36 -2.36
CA VAL A 264 -10.32 -11.60 -1.98
C VAL A 264 -9.39 -11.32 -0.81
N SER A 265 -9.11 -12.33 0.01
CA SER A 265 -8.14 -12.19 1.09
C SER A 265 -6.73 -12.04 0.53
N HIS A 266 -5.85 -11.36 1.27
CA HIS A 266 -4.45 -11.23 0.87
C HIS A 266 -3.73 -12.58 0.80
N ASP A 267 -4.24 -13.60 1.53
CA ASP A 267 -3.69 -14.96 1.52
C ASP A 267 -4.06 -15.75 0.25
N GLU A 268 -5.12 -15.35 -0.44
CA GLU A 268 -5.54 -15.96 -1.69
C GLU A 268 -4.88 -15.35 -2.93
N LEU A 269 -4.31 -14.13 -2.83
CA LEU A 269 -3.72 -13.43 -3.97
C LEU A 269 -2.66 -14.26 -4.73
N PRO A 270 -1.75 -15.01 -4.07
CA PRO A 270 -0.77 -15.83 -4.78
C PRO A 270 -1.39 -16.78 -5.80
N ARG A 271 -2.52 -17.43 -5.46
CA ARG A 271 -3.24 -18.34 -6.36
C ARG A 271 -3.70 -17.65 -7.64
N PHE A 272 -4.13 -16.39 -7.55
CA PHE A 272 -4.62 -15.66 -8.72
C PHE A 272 -3.46 -15.09 -9.55
N TYR A 273 -2.38 -14.63 -8.91
CA TYR A 273 -1.16 -14.24 -9.61
C TYR A 273 -0.53 -15.43 -10.33
N GLU A 274 -0.52 -16.62 -9.75
CA GLU A 274 0.01 -17.83 -10.37
C GLU A 274 -0.66 -18.11 -11.72
N GLN A 275 -1.98 -17.91 -11.82
CA GLN A 275 -2.76 -18.12 -13.04
C GLN A 275 -2.62 -17.02 -14.10
N ALA A 276 -1.99 -15.89 -13.76
CA ALA A 276 -1.83 -14.80 -14.71
C ALA A 276 -0.76 -15.12 -15.77
N ALA A 277 -1.04 -14.80 -17.02
CA ALA A 277 0.01 -14.64 -18.02
C ALA A 277 0.79 -13.33 -17.77
N VAL A 278 0.07 -12.25 -17.44
CA VAL A 278 0.63 -10.95 -17.09
C VAL A 278 -0.20 -10.34 -15.95
N CYS A 279 0.47 -9.84 -14.91
CA CYS A 279 -0.15 -9.01 -13.89
C CYS A 279 -0.06 -7.54 -14.28
N ILE A 280 -1.17 -6.78 -14.15
CA ILE A 280 -1.23 -5.40 -14.65
C ILE A 280 -1.87 -4.45 -13.63
N PHE A 281 -1.15 -3.38 -13.28
CA PHE A 281 -1.54 -2.45 -12.22
C PHE A 281 -1.30 -0.98 -12.64
N PRO A 282 -2.12 -0.42 -13.56
CA PRO A 282 -1.91 0.92 -14.10
C PRO A 282 -2.49 2.00 -13.17
N SER A 283 -2.02 2.04 -11.93
CA SER A 283 -2.50 2.99 -10.92
C SER A 283 -2.06 4.42 -11.26
N HIS A 284 -2.98 5.37 -11.21
CA HIS A 284 -2.70 6.79 -11.42
C HIS A 284 -1.79 7.35 -10.31
N MET A 285 -1.89 6.81 -9.10
CA MET A 285 -1.11 7.27 -7.96
C MET A 285 -0.88 6.17 -6.94
N GLU A 286 0.39 5.96 -6.61
CA GLU A 286 0.84 5.02 -5.58
C GLU A 286 1.93 5.65 -4.73
N THR A 287 2.03 5.21 -3.48
CA THR A 287 3.19 5.53 -2.64
C THR A 287 4.32 4.53 -2.82
N GLN A 288 4.00 3.26 -2.93
CA GLN A 288 4.90 2.16 -3.35
C GLN A 288 4.19 1.19 -4.30
N GLY A 289 2.91 0.82 -4.02
CA GLY A 289 2.16 -0.13 -4.84
C GLY A 289 2.59 -1.57 -4.58
N LEU A 290 2.19 -2.16 -3.46
CA LEU A 290 2.59 -3.51 -3.02
C LEU A 290 2.30 -4.61 -4.05
N VAL A 291 1.21 -4.49 -4.80
CA VAL A 291 0.75 -5.51 -5.77
C VAL A 291 1.77 -5.81 -6.87
N ALA A 292 2.55 -4.81 -7.31
CA ALA A 292 3.57 -5.02 -8.33
C ALA A 292 4.75 -5.85 -7.78
N PRO A 293 5.44 -5.48 -6.67
CA PRO A 293 6.48 -6.32 -6.10
C PRO A 293 5.97 -7.66 -5.56
N GLU A 294 4.71 -7.81 -5.14
CA GLU A 294 4.11 -9.11 -4.79
C GLU A 294 4.06 -10.03 -6.01
N ALA A 295 3.56 -9.56 -7.14
CA ALA A 295 3.54 -10.35 -8.38
C ALA A 295 4.97 -10.60 -8.94
N MET A 296 5.87 -9.62 -8.86
CA MET A 296 7.29 -9.78 -9.21
C MET A 296 7.99 -10.83 -8.33
N ALA A 297 7.65 -10.92 -7.05
CA ALA A 297 8.19 -11.94 -6.15
C ALA A 297 7.82 -13.36 -6.62
N MET A 298 6.67 -13.51 -7.27
CA MET A 298 6.19 -14.77 -7.84
C MET A 298 6.72 -15.06 -9.25
N GLU A 299 7.72 -14.30 -9.71
CA GLU A 299 8.30 -14.41 -11.06
C GLU A 299 7.27 -14.13 -12.17
N LYS A 300 6.18 -13.40 -11.88
CA LYS A 300 5.20 -13.04 -12.90
C LYS A 300 5.66 -11.84 -13.72
N PRO A 301 5.40 -11.84 -15.03
CA PRO A 301 5.49 -10.64 -15.86
C PRO A 301 4.54 -9.57 -15.32
N VAL A 302 5.06 -8.36 -15.07
CA VAL A 302 4.30 -7.25 -14.49
C VAL A 302 4.32 -6.04 -15.39
N ILE A 303 3.14 -5.44 -15.60
CA ILE A 303 2.97 -4.10 -16.17
C ILE A 303 2.54 -3.17 -15.04
N PHE A 304 3.27 -2.07 -14.86
CA PHE A 304 3.01 -1.10 -13.80
C PHE A 304 3.02 0.32 -14.35
N SER A 305 2.54 1.29 -13.57
CA SER A 305 2.55 2.70 -13.99
C SER A 305 3.96 3.24 -14.09
N GLU A 306 4.27 4.01 -15.13
CA GLU A 306 5.52 4.78 -15.21
C GLU A 306 5.52 5.99 -14.26
N THR A 307 4.33 6.45 -13.83
CA THR A 307 4.17 7.53 -12.87
C THR A 307 4.32 7.03 -11.43
N GLY A 308 4.63 7.94 -10.52
CA GLY A 308 4.81 7.58 -9.13
C GLY A 308 6.09 6.75 -8.88
N PRO A 309 6.05 5.70 -8.07
CA PRO A 309 7.20 4.85 -7.74
C PRO A 309 7.49 3.78 -8.82
N GLY A 310 6.87 3.85 -9.98
CA GLY A 310 6.97 2.80 -11.00
C GLY A 310 8.40 2.56 -11.46
N SER A 311 9.12 3.61 -11.86
CA SER A 311 10.53 3.54 -12.26
C SER A 311 11.49 3.18 -11.13
N GLU A 312 11.09 3.33 -9.87
CA GLU A 312 11.83 2.83 -8.71
C GLU A 312 11.65 1.30 -8.52
N THR A 313 10.57 0.75 -9.06
CA THR A 313 10.16 -0.66 -8.90
C THR A 313 10.52 -1.49 -10.12
N ILE A 314 10.29 -0.99 -11.33
CA ILE A 314 10.48 -1.72 -12.60
C ILE A 314 11.48 -0.98 -13.51
N ILE A 315 12.39 -1.72 -14.12
CA ILE A 315 13.18 -1.29 -15.27
C ILE A 315 12.48 -1.84 -16.51
N HIS A 316 11.92 -0.91 -17.31
CA HIS A 316 11.12 -1.25 -18.48
C HIS A 316 11.87 -2.19 -19.43
N GLY A 317 11.26 -3.33 -19.75
CA GLY A 317 11.79 -4.33 -20.66
C GLY A 317 12.85 -5.28 -20.06
N GLU A 318 13.29 -5.08 -18.80
CA GLU A 318 14.27 -5.92 -18.12
C GLU A 318 13.62 -6.82 -17.06
N ASP A 319 12.82 -6.25 -16.16
CA ASP A 319 12.16 -6.94 -15.05
C ASP A 319 10.65 -6.65 -14.98
N GLY A 320 10.09 -6.11 -16.06
CA GLY A 320 8.67 -5.78 -16.25
C GLY A 320 8.49 -4.68 -17.27
N TRP A 321 7.27 -4.15 -17.37
CA TRP A 321 6.94 -3.07 -18.29
C TRP A 321 6.30 -1.90 -17.55
N LEU A 322 6.51 -0.70 -18.10
CA LEU A 322 5.89 0.53 -17.61
C LEU A 322 4.91 1.05 -18.64
N CYS A 323 3.80 1.64 -18.18
CA CYS A 323 2.81 2.31 -19.03
C CYS A 323 2.37 3.65 -18.42
N ASP A 324 1.97 4.59 -19.26
CA ASP A 324 1.20 5.75 -18.82
C ASP A 324 -0.20 5.27 -18.38
N PRO A 325 -0.54 5.37 -17.09
CA PRO A 325 -1.81 4.86 -16.57
C PRO A 325 -3.03 5.68 -17.01
N HIS A 326 -2.82 6.86 -17.60
CA HIS A 326 -3.88 7.72 -18.13
C HIS A 326 -4.21 7.45 -19.60
N SER A 327 -3.33 6.73 -20.33
CA SER A 327 -3.49 6.42 -21.75
C SER A 327 -3.82 4.94 -21.98
N PRO A 328 -5.05 4.60 -22.42
CA PRO A 328 -5.40 3.25 -22.84
C PRO A 328 -4.48 2.72 -23.95
N GLU A 329 -4.00 3.59 -24.85
CA GLU A 329 -3.07 3.23 -25.92
C GLU A 329 -1.70 2.84 -25.37
N SER A 330 -1.20 3.55 -24.35
CA SER A 330 0.05 3.20 -23.68
C SER A 330 -0.06 1.87 -22.95
N ILE A 331 -1.18 1.64 -22.24
CA ILE A 331 -1.48 0.36 -21.57
C ILE A 331 -1.51 -0.77 -22.62
N ALA A 332 -2.24 -0.58 -23.72
CA ALA A 332 -2.31 -1.58 -24.79
C ALA A 332 -0.94 -1.86 -25.44
N ARG A 333 -0.12 -0.83 -25.63
CA ARG A 333 1.24 -0.97 -26.14
C ARG A 333 2.10 -1.81 -25.21
N ALA A 334 2.08 -1.55 -23.89
CA ALA A 334 2.84 -2.31 -22.91
C ALA A 334 2.42 -3.79 -22.88
N VAL A 335 1.10 -4.07 -22.99
CA VAL A 335 0.61 -5.45 -23.09
C VAL A 335 1.09 -6.13 -24.37
N ARG A 336 1.05 -5.45 -25.54
CA ARG A 336 1.58 -5.97 -26.80
C ARG A 336 3.07 -6.26 -26.73
N GLU A 337 3.84 -5.37 -26.15
CA GLU A 337 5.29 -5.55 -25.95
C GLU A 337 5.58 -6.77 -25.08
N ALA A 338 4.84 -6.93 -23.98
CA ALA A 338 4.96 -8.10 -23.12
C ALA A 338 4.69 -9.40 -23.89
N PHE A 339 3.54 -9.51 -24.57
CA PHE A 339 3.19 -10.74 -25.30
C PHE A 339 4.08 -11.02 -26.51
N LYS A 340 4.66 -10.02 -27.17
CA LYS A 340 5.68 -10.23 -28.20
C LYS A 340 6.94 -10.89 -27.65
N ARG A 341 7.21 -10.74 -26.36
CA ARG A 341 8.36 -11.32 -25.65
C ARG A 341 7.96 -12.46 -24.69
N LYS A 342 6.85 -13.14 -24.97
CA LYS A 342 6.35 -14.21 -24.11
C LYS A 342 7.37 -15.33 -23.85
N ASP A 343 8.23 -15.61 -24.81
CA ASP A 343 9.30 -16.61 -24.69
C ASP A 343 10.40 -16.19 -23.69
N GLU A 344 10.43 -14.92 -23.29
CA GLU A 344 11.34 -14.36 -22.29
C GLU A 344 10.69 -14.21 -20.90
N PHE A 345 9.42 -14.59 -20.72
CA PHE A 345 8.69 -14.38 -19.47
C PHE A 345 9.39 -14.99 -18.25
N GLU A 346 9.96 -16.18 -18.39
CA GLU A 346 10.73 -16.83 -17.32
C GLU A 346 11.98 -16.00 -16.95
N LYS A 347 12.73 -15.54 -17.95
CA LYS A 347 13.93 -14.71 -17.73
C LYS A 347 13.59 -13.39 -17.05
N ILE A 348 12.55 -12.70 -17.52
CA ILE A 348 12.07 -11.42 -16.98
C ILE A 348 11.52 -11.60 -15.58
N GLY A 349 10.72 -12.65 -15.33
CA GLY A 349 10.19 -12.99 -14.02
C GLY A 349 11.29 -13.26 -12.99
N LYS A 350 12.32 -14.03 -13.36
CA LYS A 350 13.51 -14.26 -12.50
C LYS A 350 14.28 -12.96 -12.21
N ALA A 351 14.36 -12.05 -13.18
CA ALA A 351 14.99 -10.74 -12.95
C ALA A 351 14.14 -9.89 -11.99
N ALA A 352 12.82 -9.88 -12.17
CA ALA A 352 11.86 -9.23 -11.28
C ALA A 352 11.99 -9.73 -9.83
N ARG A 353 12.00 -11.05 -9.62
CA ARG A 353 12.17 -11.64 -8.27
C ARG A 353 13.50 -11.28 -7.64
N ARG A 354 14.62 -11.35 -8.38
CA ARG A 354 15.93 -10.93 -7.84
C ARG A 354 15.92 -9.50 -7.34
N LYS A 355 15.27 -8.60 -8.06
CA LYS A 355 15.09 -7.20 -7.64
C LYS A 355 14.25 -7.10 -6.36
N VAL A 356 13.15 -7.85 -6.26
CA VAL A 356 12.33 -7.87 -5.05
C VAL A 356 13.13 -8.35 -3.86
N ILE A 357 13.85 -9.45 -3.97
CA ILE A 357 14.72 -9.98 -2.90
C ILE A 357 15.75 -8.93 -2.46
N SER A 358 16.41 -8.25 -3.39
CA SER A 358 17.44 -7.26 -3.08
C SER A 358 16.91 -5.95 -2.47
N LYS A 359 15.61 -5.64 -2.66
CA LYS A 359 15.07 -4.32 -2.28
C LYS A 359 13.97 -4.40 -1.22
N PHE A 360 13.14 -5.45 -1.24
CA PHE A 360 11.90 -5.53 -0.48
C PHE A 360 11.84 -6.74 0.48
N ASP A 361 12.93 -7.53 0.61
CA ASP A 361 12.97 -8.65 1.55
C ASP A 361 12.62 -8.22 2.97
N THR A 362 11.72 -8.97 3.64
CA THR A 362 11.21 -8.62 4.97
C THR A 362 12.33 -8.51 6.00
N GLY A 363 13.32 -9.40 5.94
CA GLY A 363 14.45 -9.40 6.87
C GLY A 363 15.28 -8.13 6.73
N MET A 364 15.70 -7.83 5.51
CA MET A 364 16.51 -6.64 5.20
C MET A 364 15.77 -5.34 5.50
N VAL A 365 14.49 -5.24 5.10
CA VAL A 365 13.67 -4.04 5.37
C VAL A 365 13.49 -3.84 6.87
N THR A 366 13.30 -4.92 7.63
CA THR A 366 13.17 -4.82 9.09
C THR A 366 14.45 -4.31 9.72
N GLU A 367 15.64 -4.80 9.30
CA GLU A 367 16.91 -4.31 9.82
C GLU A 367 17.14 -2.82 9.50
N LYS A 368 16.80 -2.35 8.29
CA LYS A 368 16.85 -0.92 7.95
C LYS A 368 15.96 -0.07 8.89
N ASN A 369 14.73 -0.53 9.17
CA ASN A 369 13.85 0.16 10.10
C ASN A 369 14.43 0.19 11.52
N LEU A 370 14.96 -0.94 12.03
CA LEU A 370 15.55 -1.02 13.36
C LEU A 370 16.79 -0.13 13.48
N HIS A 371 17.60 -0.07 12.44
CA HIS A 371 18.75 0.84 12.38
C HIS A 371 18.31 2.30 12.45
N PHE A 372 17.33 2.69 11.65
CA PHE A 372 16.79 4.05 11.66
C PHE A 372 16.14 4.41 13.00
N TYR A 373 15.39 3.49 13.62
CA TYR A 373 14.83 3.71 14.96
C TYR A 373 15.92 3.97 16.01
N LYS A 374 16.98 3.18 16.01
CA LYS A 374 18.13 3.38 16.92
C LYS A 374 18.78 4.73 16.71
N LYS A 375 19.03 5.13 15.45
CA LYS A 375 19.58 6.45 15.09
C LYS A 375 18.70 7.59 15.62
N VAL A 376 17.38 7.54 15.48
CA VAL A 376 16.48 8.57 16.00
C VAL A 376 16.45 8.56 17.54
N ILE A 377 16.55 7.40 18.18
CA ILE A 377 16.61 7.30 19.65
C ILE A 377 17.90 7.91 20.18
N SER A 378 19.08 7.60 19.61
CA SER A 378 20.38 8.17 20.01
C SER A 378 20.50 9.67 19.73
N GLY A 379 19.78 10.18 18.72
CA GLY A 379 19.87 11.59 18.29
C GLY A 379 21.04 11.86 17.34
N GLU A 380 21.54 10.82 16.67
CA GLU A 380 22.60 10.86 15.64
C GLU A 380 22.10 11.35 14.29
#